data_107157cc862e6136ecb04f7b53531b73
#
_entry.id   107157cc862e6136ecb04f7b53531b73
#
_cell.length_a   1.000
_cell.length_b   1.000
_cell.length_c   1.000
_cell.angle_alpha   90.00
_cell.angle_beta   90.00
_cell.angle_gamma   90.00
#
_symmetry.space_group_name_H-M   'P 1'
#
loop_
_entity.id
_entity.type
_entity.pdbx_description
1 polymer ?
#
loop_
_entity_poly.entity_id
_entity_poly.type
_entity_poly.pdbx_seq_one_letter_code
_entity_poly.pdbx_strand_id
1 'polypeptide(L)'
;MKTFRQYTGSSKIYSCHVGPDGEHHLVDKPIWSLEHTRGGETSPHALADLETSTDGLSARLIAKSMTGLVRVTVVVHPQERTTWTDSFEVEIEHAPHLAEQSITFQQHRNSASL
;
A
#
# COMPACT_ATOMS: atom_id res chain seq x y z
N MET A 1 -13.38 2.46 7.61
CA MET A 1 -12.32 2.29 6.60
C MET A 1 -11.14 1.57 7.23
N LYS A 2 -10.61 0.57 6.55
CA LYS A 2 -9.43 -0.14 7.03
C LYS A 2 -8.20 0.72 6.93
N THR A 3 -7.29 0.52 7.88
CA THR A 3 -5.98 1.16 7.88
C THR A 3 -4.92 0.09 7.96
N PHE A 4 -4.00 0.12 7.02
CA PHE A 4 -2.84 -0.76 7.01
C PHE A 4 -1.60 0.05 7.36
N ARG A 5 -0.54 -0.64 7.69
CA ARG A 5 0.72 -0.02 8.05
C ARG A 5 1.82 -0.52 7.14
N GLN A 6 2.68 0.41 6.73
CA GLN A 6 3.78 0.07 5.85
C GLN A 6 4.98 0.93 6.23
N TYR A 7 6.18 0.38 6.08
CA TYR A 7 7.38 1.14 6.43
C TYR A 7 7.94 1.85 5.21
N THR A 8 8.63 2.96 5.48
CA THR A 8 9.33 3.69 4.41
C THR A 8 10.29 2.75 3.70
N GLY A 9 10.35 2.87 2.38
CA GLY A 9 11.20 2.04 1.55
C GLY A 9 10.67 0.65 1.27
N SER A 10 9.52 0.28 1.83
CA SER A 10 8.92 -1.04 1.59
C SER A 10 7.93 -0.99 0.45
N SER A 11 7.60 -2.15 -0.09
CA SER A 11 6.50 -2.27 -1.03
C SER A 11 5.56 -3.39 -0.58
N LYS A 12 4.29 -3.22 -0.89
CA LYS A 12 3.26 -4.17 -0.50
C LYS A 12 2.20 -4.26 -1.58
N ILE A 13 1.72 -5.47 -1.84
CA ILE A 13 0.71 -5.70 -2.86
C ILE A 13 -0.65 -5.81 -2.18
N TYR A 14 -1.60 -5.03 -2.69
CA TYR A 14 -2.99 -5.06 -2.27
C TYR A 14 -3.81 -5.62 -3.42
N SER A 15 -4.79 -6.45 -3.10
CA SER A 15 -5.60 -7.13 -4.10
C SER A 15 -7.06 -6.76 -3.99
N CYS A 16 -7.72 -6.69 -5.13
CA CYS A 16 -9.15 -6.44 -5.21
C CYS A 16 -9.86 -7.76 -5.44
N HIS A 17 -10.78 -8.11 -4.56
CA HIS A 17 -11.56 -9.34 -4.68
C HIS A 17 -12.98 -8.99 -5.08
N VAL A 18 -13.37 -9.45 -6.25
CA VAL A 18 -14.69 -9.16 -6.81
C VAL A 18 -15.64 -10.37 -6.73
N GLY A 19 -15.28 -11.35 -5.91
CA GLY A 19 -16.07 -12.55 -5.73
C GLY A 19 -15.67 -13.66 -6.69
N PRO A 20 -16.19 -14.89 -6.47
CA PRO A 20 -15.74 -16.06 -7.23
C PRO A 20 -15.88 -15.92 -8.73
N ASP A 21 -16.95 -15.30 -9.19
CA ASP A 21 -17.23 -15.16 -10.63
C ASP A 21 -17.09 -13.71 -11.09
N GLY A 22 -16.82 -12.78 -10.18
CA GLY A 22 -16.88 -11.36 -10.49
C GLY A 22 -15.85 -10.92 -11.51
N GLU A 23 -14.64 -11.45 -11.41
CA GLU A 23 -13.56 -11.05 -12.30
C GLU A 23 -13.80 -11.43 -13.75
N HIS A 24 -14.66 -12.42 -14.00
CA HIS A 24 -15.03 -12.84 -15.34
C HIS A 24 -16.09 -11.93 -15.95
N HIS A 25 -16.67 -11.06 -15.15
CA HIS A 25 -17.77 -10.20 -15.57
C HIS A 25 -17.45 -8.72 -15.44
N LEU A 26 -16.16 -8.39 -15.26
CA LEU A 26 -15.76 -6.99 -15.19
C LEU A 26 -15.86 -6.35 -16.57
N VAL A 27 -16.52 -5.19 -16.63
CA VAL A 27 -16.61 -4.42 -17.86
C VAL A 27 -15.26 -3.82 -18.21
N ASP A 28 -14.57 -3.30 -17.20
CA ASP A 28 -13.25 -2.70 -17.32
C ASP A 28 -12.35 -3.17 -16.22
N LYS A 29 -11.05 -2.96 -16.39
CA LYS A 29 -10.09 -3.25 -15.34
C LYS A 29 -10.32 -2.33 -14.16
N PRO A 30 -10.14 -2.83 -12.92
CA PRO A 30 -10.18 -1.96 -11.75
C PRO A 30 -9.16 -0.83 -11.88
N ILE A 31 -9.56 0.34 -11.43
CA ILE A 31 -8.72 1.54 -11.50
C ILE A 31 -8.30 1.91 -10.09
N TRP A 32 -7.01 1.94 -9.87
CA TRP A 32 -6.42 2.28 -8.58
C TRP A 32 -5.88 3.69 -8.60
N SER A 33 -6.03 4.39 -7.51
CA SER A 33 -5.51 5.75 -7.38
C SER A 33 -5.06 6.03 -5.96
N LEU A 34 -4.13 6.98 -5.84
CA LEU A 34 -3.71 7.52 -4.55
C LEU A 34 -4.42 8.85 -4.34
N GLU A 35 -4.91 9.04 -3.13
CA GLU A 35 -5.63 10.25 -2.79
C GLU A 35 -5.12 10.86 -1.49
N HIS A 36 -5.35 12.14 -1.33
CA HIS A 36 -5.10 12.81 -0.05
C HIS A 36 -6.03 12.27 1.00
N THR A 37 -5.51 12.13 2.20
CA THR A 37 -6.37 11.90 3.34
C THR A 37 -6.91 13.24 3.83
N ARG A 38 -8.01 13.16 4.55
CA ARG A 38 -8.62 14.33 5.13
C ARG A 38 -7.63 15.02 6.06
N GLY A 39 -7.38 16.29 5.82
CA GLY A 39 -6.43 17.06 6.61
C GLY A 39 -4.98 16.89 6.19
N GLY A 40 -4.72 16.07 5.19
CA GLY A 40 -3.36 15.88 4.70
C GLY A 40 -2.94 17.05 3.82
N GLU A 41 -1.73 17.55 4.05
CA GLU A 41 -1.19 18.64 3.25
C GLU A 41 -0.16 18.16 2.24
N THR A 42 0.42 16.98 2.47
CA THR A 42 1.43 16.43 1.60
C THR A 42 0.78 15.67 0.46
N SER A 43 1.26 15.90 -0.75
CA SER A 43 0.78 15.15 -1.91
C SER A 43 0.96 13.65 -1.69
N PRO A 44 -0.05 12.83 -1.99
CA PRO A 44 0.09 11.37 -1.80
C PRO A 44 1.23 10.80 -2.63
N HIS A 45 1.54 11.40 -3.77
CA HIS A 45 2.65 10.93 -4.61
C HIS A 45 4.02 11.28 -4.05
N ALA A 46 4.10 12.17 -3.08
CA ALA A 46 5.35 12.40 -2.35
C ALA A 46 5.60 11.29 -1.33
N LEU A 47 4.55 10.58 -0.92
CA LEU A 47 4.64 9.54 0.10
C LEU A 47 4.83 8.15 -0.49
N ALA A 48 4.26 7.91 -1.67
CA ALA A 48 4.28 6.58 -2.27
C ALA A 48 4.04 6.62 -3.77
N ASP A 49 4.45 5.55 -4.44
CA ASP A 49 4.07 5.27 -5.82
C ASP A 49 3.13 4.08 -5.84
N LEU A 50 2.28 4.03 -6.84
CA LEU A 50 1.32 2.96 -7.00
C LEU A 50 1.48 2.34 -8.38
N GLU A 51 1.74 1.03 -8.42
CA GLU A 51 1.88 0.28 -9.66
C GLU A 51 0.77 -0.74 -9.76
N THR A 52 0.00 -0.65 -10.83
CA THR A 52 -1.15 -1.53 -11.02
C THR A 52 -0.76 -2.72 -11.87
N SER A 53 -1.28 -3.90 -11.53
CA SER A 53 -1.06 -5.10 -12.33
C SER A 53 -1.75 -4.98 -13.69
N THR A 54 -1.34 -5.84 -14.62
CA THR A 54 -1.86 -5.81 -15.99
C THR A 54 -3.37 -6.00 -16.04
N ASP A 55 -3.91 -6.86 -15.17
CA ASP A 55 -5.34 -7.12 -15.11
C ASP A 55 -6.09 -6.16 -14.18
N GLY A 56 -5.38 -5.29 -13.47
CA GLY A 56 -5.98 -4.33 -12.57
C GLY A 56 -6.47 -4.93 -11.25
N LEU A 57 -6.27 -6.21 -11.03
CA LEU A 57 -6.79 -6.87 -9.83
C LEU A 57 -5.90 -6.67 -8.61
N SER A 58 -4.70 -6.15 -8.79
CA SER A 58 -3.80 -5.83 -7.69
C SER A 58 -3.01 -4.58 -7.98
N ALA A 59 -2.49 -3.99 -6.93
CA ALA A 59 -1.63 -2.83 -7.04
C ALA A 59 -0.54 -2.92 -5.97
N ARG A 60 0.66 -2.51 -6.35
CA ARG A 60 1.79 -2.45 -5.44
C ARG A 60 1.97 -1.03 -4.97
N LEU A 61 1.96 -0.83 -3.67
CA LEU A 61 2.24 0.47 -3.07
C LEU A 61 3.69 0.48 -2.62
N ILE A 62 4.46 1.40 -3.18
CA ILE A 62 5.89 1.53 -2.90
C ILE A 62 6.07 2.78 -2.05
N ALA A 63 6.35 2.58 -0.76
CA ALA A 63 6.53 3.68 0.16
C ALA A 63 7.88 4.34 -0.08
N LYS A 64 7.87 5.66 -0.13
CA LYS A 64 9.09 6.45 -0.30
C LYS A 64 9.74 6.70 1.06
N SER A 65 10.47 7.79 1.19
CA SER A 65 11.23 8.07 2.41
C SER A 65 10.48 8.93 3.43
N MET A 66 9.33 9.47 3.05
CA MET A 66 8.55 10.33 3.94
C MET A 66 7.46 9.51 4.64
N THR A 67 7.20 9.87 5.88
CA THR A 67 6.09 9.27 6.63
C THR A 67 4.81 10.05 6.38
N GLY A 68 3.68 9.39 6.51
CA GLY A 68 2.39 10.04 6.36
C GLY A 68 1.30 9.04 6.08
N LEU A 69 0.11 9.55 5.87
CA LEU A 69 -1.08 8.73 5.65
C LEU A 69 -1.57 8.97 4.22
N VAL A 70 -1.70 7.89 3.46
CA VAL A 70 -2.25 7.95 2.10
C VAL A 70 -3.52 7.14 2.05
N ARG A 71 -4.41 7.52 1.13
CA ARG A 71 -5.60 6.75 0.84
C ARG A 71 -5.44 6.09 -0.52
N VAL A 72 -5.71 4.81 -0.57
CA VAL A 72 -5.74 4.06 -1.81
C VAL A 72 -7.20 3.79 -2.13
N THR A 73 -7.59 4.14 -3.35
CA THR A 73 -8.96 3.93 -3.81
C THR A 73 -8.94 3.05 -5.02
N VAL A 74 -9.85 2.08 -5.06
CA VAL A 74 -10.04 1.23 -6.23
C VAL A 74 -11.48 1.34 -6.69
N VAL A 75 -11.65 1.55 -7.99
CA VAL A 75 -12.97 1.67 -8.62
C VAL A 75 -13.15 0.46 -9.51
N VAL A 76 -14.23 -0.26 -9.32
CA VAL A 76 -14.51 -1.49 -10.03
C VAL A 76 -15.86 -1.39 -10.73
N HIS A 77 -15.92 -1.87 -11.96
CA HIS A 77 -17.15 -1.92 -12.75
C HIS A 77 -17.52 -3.36 -13.03
N PRO A 78 -18.21 -4.05 -12.10
CA PRO A 78 -18.56 -5.45 -12.31
C PRO A 78 -19.63 -5.65 -13.36
N GLN A 79 -20.43 -4.63 -13.62
CA GLN A 79 -21.47 -4.68 -14.62
C GLN A 79 -21.59 -3.31 -15.28
N GLU A 80 -22.12 -3.30 -16.49
CA GLU A 80 -22.44 -2.06 -17.15
C GLU A 80 -23.38 -1.24 -16.24
N ARG A 81 -23.07 0.01 -16.03
CA ARG A 81 -23.81 0.94 -15.18
C ARG A 81 -23.67 0.70 -13.67
N THR A 82 -22.87 -0.25 -13.28
CA THR A 82 -22.61 -0.47 -11.84
C THR A 82 -21.17 -0.08 -11.54
N THR A 83 -20.98 0.72 -10.53
CA THR A 83 -19.66 1.15 -10.08
C THR A 83 -19.54 0.88 -8.59
N TRP A 84 -18.51 0.15 -8.22
CA TRP A 84 -18.16 -0.05 -6.81
C TRP A 84 -16.86 0.67 -6.53
N THR A 85 -16.83 1.35 -5.40
CA THR A 85 -15.63 2.05 -4.97
C THR A 85 -15.28 1.57 -3.57
N ASP A 86 -14.04 1.19 -3.38
CA ASP A 86 -13.53 0.84 -2.07
C ASP A 86 -12.28 1.63 -1.81
N SER A 87 -12.05 1.95 -0.55
CA SER A 87 -10.90 2.73 -0.15
C SER A 87 -10.34 2.19 1.15
N PHE A 88 -9.04 2.33 1.31
CA PHE A 88 -8.37 2.03 2.56
C PHE A 88 -7.23 3.02 2.74
N GLU A 89 -6.75 3.12 3.96
CA GLU A 89 -5.65 4.02 4.27
C GLU A 89 -4.41 3.21 4.57
N VAL A 90 -3.26 3.77 4.23
CA VAL A 90 -1.97 3.18 4.56
C VAL A 90 -1.17 4.21 5.32
N GLU A 91 -0.80 3.85 6.53
CA GLU A 91 0.05 4.68 7.37
C GLU A 91 1.49 4.29 7.10
N ILE A 92 2.26 5.22 6.55
CA ILE A 92 3.66 4.97 6.23
C ILE A 92 4.50 5.53 7.38
N GLU A 93 5.26 4.63 8.01
CA GLU A 93 6.08 4.95 9.17
C GLU A 93 7.53 4.64 8.89
N HIS A 94 8.41 5.24 9.67
CA HIS A 94 9.82 4.85 9.60
C HIS A 94 9.97 3.42 10.09
N ALA A 95 10.82 2.67 9.41
CA ALA A 95 11.13 1.32 9.84
C ALA A 95 11.75 1.36 11.24
N PRO A 96 11.47 0.37 12.09
CA PRO A 96 12.13 0.27 13.39
C PRO A 96 13.64 0.25 13.20
N HIS A 97 14.36 0.64 14.26
CA HIS A 97 15.82 0.69 14.21
C HIS A 97 16.42 -0.71 14.31
N LEU A 98 16.12 -1.52 13.27
CA LEU A 98 16.61 -2.89 13.25
C LEU A 98 18.12 -2.95 13.16
N ALA A 99 18.71 -1.98 12.47
CA ALA A 99 20.16 -1.91 12.37
C ALA A 99 20.80 -1.72 13.73
N GLU A 100 20.22 -0.89 14.58
CA GLU A 100 20.73 -0.69 15.92
C GLU A 100 20.61 -1.95 16.75
N GLN A 101 19.50 -2.63 16.63
CA GLN A 101 19.31 -3.89 17.31
C GLN A 101 20.27 -4.94 16.83
N SER A 102 20.49 -4.98 15.54
CA SER A 102 21.43 -5.94 14.96
C SER A 102 22.86 -5.66 15.39
N ILE A 103 23.23 -4.39 15.44
CA ILE A 103 24.55 -3.98 15.88
C ILE A 103 24.77 -4.39 17.32
N THR A 104 23.78 -4.25 18.14
CA THR A 104 23.86 -4.66 19.53
C THR A 104 24.16 -6.15 19.62
N PHE A 105 23.50 -6.96 18.82
CA PHE A 105 23.78 -8.39 18.81
C PHE A 105 25.18 -8.67 18.36
N GLN A 106 25.62 -8.01 17.33
CA GLN A 106 26.95 -8.25 16.79
C GLN A 106 28.05 -7.85 17.73
N GLN A 107 27.84 -6.81 18.49
CA GLN A 107 28.82 -6.38 19.48
C GLN A 107 28.92 -7.36 20.61
N HIS A 108 27.92 -8.10 20.82
CA HIS A 108 27.89 -9.09 21.88
C HIS A 108 28.39 -10.43 21.43
N ARG A 109 28.54 -10.53 20.26
CA ARG A 109 29.00 -11.74 19.68
C ARG A 109 30.35 -11.63 19.20
N ASN A 110 29.88 -10.99 19.24
CA ASN A 110 30.48 -10.74 19.02
C ASN A 110 30.73 -10.76 19.37
N SER A 111 30.58 -10.79 19.83
CA SER A 111 30.47 -10.66 20.25
C SER A 111 30.09 -11.16 20.38
N ALA A 112 29.92 -11.61 20.10
CA ALA A 112 29.60 -11.85 20.21
C ALA A 112 29.36 -11.97 19.93
N SER A 113 29.32 -12.19 19.38
CA SER A 113 29.24 -12.02 19.28
C SER A 113 29.00 -11.79 19.21
N LEU A 114 29.21 -11.80 19.22
CA LEU A 114 28.83 -11.23 19.17
C LEU A 114 28.99 -11.08 19.23
#